data_230f8acdbe9acaac93963413471a937a
#
_entry.id   230f8acdbe9acaac93963413471a937a
#
_cell.length_a   1.000
_cell.length_b   1.000
_cell.length_c   1.000
_cell.angle_alpha   90.00
_cell.angle_beta   90.00
_cell.angle_gamma   90.00
#
_symmetry.space_group_name_H-M   'P 1'
#
loop_
_entity.id
_entity.type
_entity.pdbx_description
1 polymer ?
#
loop_
_entity_poly.entity_id
_entity_poly.type
_entity_poly.pdbx_seq_one_letter_code
_entity_poly.pdbx_strand_id
1 'polypeptide(L)'
;MFQLHKKHSIQYYESSIFSGCDFLTHTFCTRLGGVSKSDYDSLNISFREGDEEGSVLQNWYRIAMAFAIPVENFLTLNQVHGDGIFVIKPYGDYLPADKVLNYDAIVTTRQNLAICIKTADCVPVFLVDRVKKVIAVVHAGWKSTALEITAKTVQLLQKKYGSSPLDILAAVGPSIGQCCFEVDDPTAQAFFEQKNNEAFLFPGARPNKWMLDLPEANRRHLMNCGIPEANIDVSDLCTSCRQDLFFSHRGSGGITGRQVNFMMIKGDAPCRVLTVGDEIPSIQ
;
A
#
# COMPACT_ATOMS: atom_id res chain seq x y z
N MET A 1 12.70 9.14 -5.79
CA MET A 1 12.67 9.95 -4.54
C MET A 1 11.22 10.29 -4.20
N PHE A 2 10.83 10.15 -2.94
CA PHE A 2 9.48 10.48 -2.46
C PHE A 2 9.34 11.99 -2.22
N GLN A 3 8.24 12.56 -2.70
CA GLN A 3 7.94 13.99 -2.60
C GLN A 3 6.62 14.20 -1.88
N LEU A 4 6.60 15.14 -0.90
CA LEU A 4 5.39 15.50 -0.16
C LEU A 4 4.54 16.46 -0.97
N HIS A 5 3.27 16.14 -1.09
CA HIS A 5 2.25 16.94 -1.76
C HIS A 5 1.09 17.26 -0.82
N LYS A 6 0.33 18.28 -1.17
CA LYS A 6 -0.92 18.63 -0.49
C LYS A 6 -2.00 18.93 -1.51
N LYS A 7 -3.16 18.30 -1.35
CA LYS A 7 -4.33 18.51 -2.20
C LYS A 7 -5.57 18.71 -1.31
N HIS A 8 -6.15 19.90 -1.30
CA HIS A 8 -7.10 20.34 -0.27
C HIS A 8 -6.50 20.19 1.15
N SER A 9 -7.14 19.41 2.03
CA SER A 9 -6.62 19.12 3.36
C SER A 9 -5.69 17.92 3.41
N ILE A 10 -5.70 17.06 2.37
CA ILE A 10 -4.98 15.79 2.37
C ILE A 10 -3.50 16.01 2.07
N GLN A 11 -2.63 15.47 2.92
CA GLN A 11 -1.19 15.38 2.69
C GLN A 11 -0.81 13.95 2.30
N TYR A 12 0.04 13.82 1.29
CA TYR A 12 0.43 12.52 0.74
C TYR A 12 1.80 12.60 0.07
N TYR A 13 2.41 11.45 -0.12
CA TYR A 13 3.66 11.32 -0.86
C TYR A 13 3.41 10.70 -2.24
N GLU A 14 4.18 11.15 -3.21
CA GLU A 14 4.33 10.51 -4.52
C GLU A 14 5.79 10.10 -4.72
N SER A 15 5.99 8.99 -5.44
CA SER A 15 7.32 8.58 -5.85
C SER A 15 7.63 9.12 -7.26
N SER A 16 8.75 9.83 -7.41
CA SER A 16 9.20 10.36 -8.70
C SER A 16 9.54 9.27 -9.73
N ILE A 17 9.66 7.98 -9.31
CA ILE A 17 9.90 6.87 -10.23
C ILE A 17 8.77 6.73 -11.26
N PHE A 18 7.56 7.17 -10.92
CA PHE A 18 6.39 7.11 -11.80
C PHE A 18 6.13 8.40 -12.57
N SER A 19 7.04 9.40 -12.53
CA SER A 19 6.82 10.71 -13.17
C SER A 19 6.62 10.63 -14.69
N GLY A 20 7.14 9.59 -15.35
CA GLY A 20 6.90 9.32 -16.77
C GLY A 20 5.62 8.53 -17.08
N CYS A 21 4.77 8.25 -16.09
CA CYS A 21 3.54 7.49 -16.24
C CYS A 21 2.32 8.42 -16.18
N ASP A 22 2.09 9.26 -17.20
CA ASP A 22 0.99 10.25 -17.23
C ASP A 22 -0.40 9.63 -17.07
N PHE A 23 -0.52 8.34 -17.37
CA PHE A 23 -1.76 7.57 -17.22
C PHE A 23 -2.06 7.17 -15.77
N LEU A 24 -1.14 7.46 -14.82
CA LEU A 24 -1.23 6.98 -13.45
C LEU A 24 -1.61 8.10 -12.47
N THR A 25 -2.45 7.74 -11.49
CA THR A 25 -2.55 8.42 -10.19
C THR A 25 -2.03 7.48 -9.13
N HIS A 26 -1.14 7.93 -8.24
CA HIS A 26 -0.65 7.13 -7.14
C HIS A 26 -0.43 7.99 -5.90
N THR A 27 -0.70 7.45 -4.73
CA THR A 27 -0.52 8.16 -3.48
C THR A 27 -0.15 7.23 -2.33
N PHE A 28 0.73 7.72 -1.47
CA PHE A 28 0.97 7.20 -0.14
C PHE A 28 0.47 8.26 0.84
N CYS A 29 -0.75 8.10 1.36
CA CYS A 29 -1.35 9.11 2.23
C CYS A 29 -0.64 9.15 3.59
N THR A 30 -0.64 10.35 4.18
CA THR A 30 -0.29 10.54 5.60
C THR A 30 -1.54 10.39 6.48
N ARG A 31 -1.36 10.50 7.80
CA ARG A 31 -2.48 10.56 8.76
C ARG A 31 -3.18 11.94 8.79
N LEU A 32 -2.70 12.91 8.03
CA LEU A 32 -3.12 14.31 8.14
C LEU A 32 -4.22 14.68 7.16
N GLY A 33 -5.17 15.52 7.62
CA GLY A 33 -6.22 16.10 6.79
C GLY A 33 -7.61 15.53 6.97
N GLY A 34 -7.79 14.61 7.92
CA GLY A 34 -9.08 14.00 8.27
C GLY A 34 -9.85 14.73 9.38
N VAL A 35 -10.82 14.02 9.97
CA VAL A 35 -11.71 14.50 11.05
C VAL A 35 -11.71 13.59 12.28
N SER A 36 -11.14 12.42 12.21
CA SER A 36 -11.00 11.50 13.36
C SER A 36 -10.22 12.16 14.48
N LYS A 37 -10.42 11.69 15.71
CA LYS A 37 -9.82 12.28 16.93
C LYS A 37 -9.03 11.25 17.72
N SER A 38 -8.31 11.69 18.74
CA SER A 38 -7.55 10.86 19.68
C SER A 38 -6.54 9.97 18.94
N ASP A 39 -6.53 8.68 19.19
CA ASP A 39 -5.59 7.72 18.59
C ASP A 39 -5.73 7.61 17.06
N TYR A 40 -6.84 8.09 16.52
CA TYR A 40 -7.18 8.07 15.09
C TYR A 40 -6.97 9.40 14.38
N ASP A 41 -6.43 10.41 15.08
CA ASP A 41 -6.21 11.76 14.53
C ASP A 41 -5.18 11.70 13.38
N SER A 42 -5.60 12.09 12.16
CA SER A 42 -6.91 12.63 11.79
C SER A 42 -7.56 11.86 10.63
N LEU A 43 -6.79 11.29 9.69
CA LEU A 43 -7.27 10.68 8.43
C LEU A 43 -7.31 9.15 8.54
N ASN A 44 -7.94 8.63 9.58
CA ASN A 44 -8.16 7.19 9.66
C ASN A 44 -9.23 6.74 8.65
N ILE A 45 -8.92 5.67 7.90
CA ILE A 45 -9.81 5.12 6.86
C ILE A 45 -10.27 3.69 7.17
N SER A 46 -9.96 3.17 8.34
CA SER A 46 -10.35 1.81 8.73
C SER A 46 -11.55 1.81 9.68
N PHE A 47 -12.61 1.10 9.32
CA PHE A 47 -13.80 0.89 10.14
C PHE A 47 -13.58 -0.15 11.26
N ARG A 48 -12.41 -0.82 11.31
CA ARG A 48 -12.16 -1.96 12.22
C ARG A 48 -11.31 -1.62 13.43
N GLU A 49 -10.83 -0.39 13.53
CA GLU A 49 -9.88 0.00 14.58
C GLU A 49 -10.57 0.56 15.84
N GLY A 50 -11.90 0.75 15.80
CA GLY A 50 -12.68 1.28 16.92
C GLY A 50 -12.89 2.80 16.89
N ASP A 51 -12.61 3.45 15.75
CA ASP A 51 -12.95 4.84 15.49
C ASP A 51 -14.46 5.01 15.21
N GLU A 52 -14.94 6.26 15.28
CA GLU A 52 -16.31 6.61 14.92
C GLU A 52 -16.55 6.40 13.42
N GLU A 53 -17.53 5.56 13.06
CA GLU A 53 -17.82 5.22 11.65
C GLU A 53 -18.12 6.46 10.80
N GLY A 54 -18.84 7.45 11.34
CA GLY A 54 -19.12 8.71 10.64
C GLY A 54 -17.87 9.50 10.31
N SER A 55 -16.88 9.50 11.20
CA SER A 55 -15.57 10.13 10.98
C SER A 55 -14.77 9.40 9.89
N VAL A 56 -14.75 8.07 9.92
CA VAL A 56 -14.08 7.25 8.90
C VAL A 56 -14.71 7.47 7.52
N LEU A 57 -16.05 7.49 7.44
CA LEU A 57 -16.77 7.76 6.20
C LEU A 57 -16.45 9.17 5.66
N GLN A 58 -16.43 10.17 6.52
CA GLN A 58 -16.08 11.53 6.14
C GLN A 58 -14.62 11.64 5.65
N ASN A 59 -13.71 10.86 6.21
CA ASN A 59 -12.32 10.78 5.74
C ASN A 59 -12.25 10.21 4.32
N TRP A 60 -13.01 9.16 4.01
CA TRP A 60 -13.10 8.64 2.64
C TRP A 60 -13.64 9.67 1.66
N TYR A 61 -14.69 10.44 2.01
CA TYR A 61 -15.19 11.52 1.16
C TYR A 61 -14.15 12.61 0.93
N ARG A 62 -13.34 12.97 1.95
CA ARG A 62 -12.27 13.96 1.78
C ARG A 62 -11.20 13.49 0.79
N ILE A 63 -10.83 12.19 0.83
CA ILE A 63 -9.90 11.60 -0.14
C ILE A 63 -10.54 11.61 -1.54
N ALA A 64 -11.78 11.15 -1.67
CA ALA A 64 -12.55 11.13 -2.92
C ALA A 64 -12.59 12.52 -3.57
N MET A 65 -12.95 13.54 -2.83
CA MET A 65 -12.97 14.94 -3.27
C MET A 65 -11.57 15.43 -3.67
N ALA A 66 -10.55 15.15 -2.85
CA ALA A 66 -9.18 15.60 -3.13
C ALA A 66 -8.65 15.05 -4.46
N PHE A 67 -8.97 13.82 -4.80
CA PHE A 67 -8.45 13.18 -6.02
C PHE A 67 -9.45 13.14 -7.18
N ALA A 68 -10.67 13.70 -7.00
CA ALA A 68 -11.76 13.66 -7.96
C ALA A 68 -12.08 12.21 -8.40
N ILE A 69 -12.08 11.28 -7.45
CA ILE A 69 -12.41 9.86 -7.64
C ILE A 69 -13.68 9.59 -6.84
N PRO A 70 -14.77 9.08 -7.44
CA PRO A 70 -15.95 8.66 -6.72
C PRO A 70 -15.61 7.66 -5.61
N VAL A 71 -16.26 7.78 -4.44
CA VAL A 71 -15.93 6.95 -3.28
C VAL A 71 -16.12 5.46 -3.56
N GLU A 72 -17.10 5.10 -4.37
CA GLU A 72 -17.38 3.74 -4.82
C GLU A 72 -16.30 3.15 -5.75
N ASN A 73 -15.42 4.01 -6.28
CA ASN A 73 -14.30 3.57 -7.12
C ASN A 73 -13.02 3.28 -6.31
N PHE A 74 -13.07 3.34 -4.98
CA PHE A 74 -11.97 2.89 -4.13
C PHE A 74 -12.19 1.45 -3.69
N LEU A 75 -11.39 0.53 -4.23
CA LEU A 75 -11.43 -0.88 -3.86
C LEU A 75 -10.42 -1.20 -2.78
N THR A 76 -10.90 -1.64 -1.63
CA THR A 76 -10.07 -2.14 -0.52
C THR A 76 -10.22 -3.65 -0.35
N LEU A 77 -9.26 -4.27 0.33
CA LEU A 77 -9.28 -5.69 0.69
C LEU A 77 -9.42 -5.89 2.19
N ASN A 78 -9.87 -7.07 2.59
CA ASN A 78 -9.61 -7.61 3.91
C ASN A 78 -8.19 -8.19 3.93
N GLN A 79 -7.21 -7.38 4.35
CA GLN A 79 -5.80 -7.77 4.43
C GLN A 79 -5.60 -8.75 5.57
N VAL A 80 -5.06 -9.93 5.28
CA VAL A 80 -4.91 -11.05 6.22
C VAL A 80 -3.45 -11.41 6.51
N HIS A 81 -2.51 -10.60 6.00
CA HIS A 81 -1.07 -10.82 6.10
C HIS A 81 -0.63 -12.15 5.46
N GLY A 82 -1.30 -12.53 4.38
CA GLY A 82 -0.98 -13.69 3.55
C GLY A 82 -0.21 -13.32 2.28
N ASP A 83 -0.25 -14.21 1.29
CA ASP A 83 0.37 -14.03 -0.02
C ASP A 83 -0.63 -14.08 -1.18
N GLY A 84 -1.92 -14.02 -0.86
CA GLY A 84 -2.99 -14.01 -1.85
C GLY A 84 -3.00 -12.72 -2.68
N ILE A 85 -3.16 -12.87 -4.01
CA ILE A 85 -3.19 -11.78 -4.98
C ILE A 85 -4.54 -11.77 -5.69
N PHE A 86 -5.29 -10.68 -5.53
CA PHE A 86 -6.55 -10.49 -6.23
C PHE A 86 -6.33 -9.85 -7.59
N VAL A 87 -6.77 -10.53 -8.65
CA VAL A 87 -6.62 -10.04 -10.03
C VAL A 87 -7.98 -9.59 -10.55
N ILE A 88 -8.10 -8.30 -10.83
CA ILE A 88 -9.32 -7.70 -11.36
C ILE A 88 -9.32 -7.80 -12.89
N LYS A 89 -10.40 -8.30 -13.44
CA LYS A 89 -10.60 -8.35 -14.90
C LYS A 89 -10.79 -6.94 -15.47
N PRO A 90 -10.33 -6.68 -16.71
CA PRO A 90 -10.44 -5.35 -17.32
C PRO A 90 -11.90 -4.92 -17.55
N TYR A 91 -12.82 -5.88 -17.74
CA TYR A 91 -14.23 -5.64 -18.01
C TYR A 91 -15.14 -6.54 -17.18
N GLY A 92 -16.40 -6.15 -17.02
CA GLY A 92 -17.43 -6.89 -16.28
C GLY A 92 -17.36 -6.63 -14.78
N ASP A 93 -18.22 -7.35 -14.04
CA ASP A 93 -18.25 -7.30 -12.59
C ASP A 93 -16.98 -7.93 -12.03
N TYR A 94 -16.34 -7.24 -11.10
CA TYR A 94 -15.07 -7.67 -10.50
C TYR A 94 -15.21 -8.10 -9.02
N LEU A 95 -16.32 -7.72 -8.40
CA LEU A 95 -16.63 -8.14 -7.04
C LEU A 95 -17.73 -9.20 -7.07
N PRO A 96 -17.51 -10.36 -6.43
CA PRO A 96 -18.60 -11.24 -6.06
C PRO A 96 -19.42 -10.51 -4.98
N ALA A 97 -20.73 -10.38 -5.19
CA ALA A 97 -21.64 -9.61 -4.33
C ALA A 97 -21.58 -9.97 -2.83
N ASP A 98 -21.11 -11.18 -2.49
CA ASP A 98 -21.20 -11.74 -1.13
C ASP A 98 -19.85 -12.21 -0.55
N LYS A 99 -18.71 -11.84 -1.13
CA LYS A 99 -17.41 -12.36 -0.69
C LYS A 99 -16.51 -11.30 -0.08
N VAL A 100 -16.12 -11.52 1.17
CA VAL A 100 -14.97 -10.84 1.77
C VAL A 100 -13.70 -11.26 1.02
N LEU A 101 -13.01 -10.29 0.42
CA LEU A 101 -11.80 -10.53 -0.37
C LEU A 101 -10.58 -10.59 0.55
N ASN A 102 -10.22 -11.80 1.02
CA ASN A 102 -9.06 -12.05 1.88
C ASN A 102 -7.77 -12.15 1.04
N TYR A 103 -7.19 -11.00 0.71
CA TYR A 103 -5.98 -10.88 -0.10
C TYR A 103 -5.10 -9.75 0.41
N ASP A 104 -3.82 -9.79 0.07
CA ASP A 104 -2.84 -8.77 0.46
C ASP A 104 -2.21 -8.05 -0.75
N ALA A 105 -2.62 -8.39 -1.96
CA ALA A 105 -2.26 -7.65 -3.17
C ALA A 105 -3.43 -7.57 -4.15
N ILE A 106 -3.45 -6.50 -4.96
CA ILE A 106 -4.40 -6.31 -6.05
C ILE A 106 -3.63 -6.01 -7.33
N VAL A 107 -4.03 -6.63 -8.43
CA VAL A 107 -3.49 -6.39 -9.77
C VAL A 107 -4.63 -6.03 -10.73
N THR A 108 -4.45 -5.00 -11.55
CA THR A 108 -5.45 -4.60 -12.53
C THR A 108 -4.86 -3.87 -13.74
N THR A 109 -5.61 -3.92 -14.85
CA THR A 109 -5.49 -3.02 -16.01
C THR A 109 -6.71 -2.11 -16.14
N ARG A 110 -7.65 -2.18 -15.18
CA ARG A 110 -8.91 -1.45 -15.23
C ARG A 110 -8.68 0.03 -14.98
N GLN A 111 -9.25 0.87 -15.82
CA GLN A 111 -9.22 2.32 -15.69
C GLN A 111 -10.26 2.81 -14.68
N ASN A 112 -10.01 3.98 -14.10
CA ASN A 112 -10.91 4.68 -13.18
C ASN A 112 -11.32 3.86 -11.94
N LEU A 113 -10.52 2.86 -11.56
CA LEU A 113 -10.64 2.11 -10.32
C LEU A 113 -9.39 2.30 -9.48
N ALA A 114 -9.53 2.91 -8.31
CA ALA A 114 -8.46 3.08 -7.35
C ALA A 114 -8.30 1.79 -6.52
N ILE A 115 -7.24 1.04 -6.77
CA ILE A 115 -6.89 -0.13 -5.97
C ILE A 115 -6.10 0.30 -4.73
N CYS A 116 -6.53 -0.16 -3.54
CA CYS A 116 -6.10 0.39 -2.26
C CYS A 116 -5.57 -0.68 -1.31
N ILE A 117 -4.55 -0.32 -0.54
CA ILE A 117 -4.11 -1.04 0.66
C ILE A 117 -4.06 -0.09 1.85
N LYS A 118 -4.31 -0.64 3.03
CA LYS A 118 -4.30 0.08 4.31
C LYS A 118 -3.07 -0.33 5.10
N THR A 119 -2.35 0.63 5.67
CA THR A 119 -1.14 0.37 6.45
C THR A 119 -1.09 1.19 7.74
N ALA A 120 -0.40 0.65 8.73
CA ALA A 120 0.19 1.32 9.88
C ALA A 120 1.40 0.45 10.25
N ASP A 121 2.56 0.78 9.68
CA ASP A 121 3.86 0.10 9.70
C ASP A 121 4.14 -0.90 8.58
N CYS A 122 3.18 -1.72 8.12
CA CYS A 122 3.42 -2.64 7.02
C CYS A 122 3.84 -1.90 5.74
N VAL A 123 4.66 -2.53 4.93
CA VAL A 123 5.24 -1.94 3.71
C VAL A 123 4.20 -1.91 2.59
N PRO A 124 3.82 -0.72 2.07
CA PRO A 124 3.07 -0.62 0.82
C PRO A 124 4.05 -0.69 -0.36
N VAL A 125 3.85 -1.64 -1.27
CA VAL A 125 4.63 -1.73 -2.50
C VAL A 125 3.73 -1.49 -3.70
N PHE A 126 4.14 -0.56 -4.56
CA PHE A 126 3.47 -0.25 -5.82
C PHE A 126 4.30 -0.75 -7.00
N LEU A 127 3.64 -1.43 -7.94
CA LEU A 127 4.24 -1.91 -9.18
C LEU A 127 3.49 -1.35 -10.38
N VAL A 128 4.22 -0.90 -11.38
CA VAL A 128 3.69 -0.39 -12.64
C VAL A 128 4.46 -0.98 -13.81
N ASP A 129 3.81 -1.78 -14.63
CA ASP A 129 4.32 -2.06 -15.98
C ASP A 129 3.93 -0.88 -16.89
N ARG A 130 4.92 -0.05 -17.23
CA ARG A 130 4.72 1.17 -18.03
C ARG A 130 4.33 0.91 -19.50
N VAL A 131 4.65 -0.29 -20.01
CA VAL A 131 4.37 -0.70 -21.40
C VAL A 131 2.98 -1.34 -21.51
N LYS A 132 2.68 -2.29 -20.62
CA LYS A 132 1.39 -3.01 -20.60
C LYS A 132 0.29 -2.24 -19.87
N LYS A 133 0.62 -1.15 -19.18
CA LYS A 133 -0.29 -0.39 -18.32
C LYS A 133 -1.01 -1.29 -17.31
N VAL A 134 -0.24 -2.14 -16.63
CA VAL A 134 -0.72 -2.97 -15.52
C VAL A 134 -0.21 -2.36 -14.23
N ILE A 135 -1.08 -2.24 -13.22
CA ILE A 135 -0.70 -1.74 -11.90
C ILE A 135 -0.99 -2.79 -10.82
N ALA A 136 -0.18 -2.77 -9.78
CA ALA A 136 -0.41 -3.59 -8.59
C ALA A 136 -0.08 -2.83 -7.31
N VAL A 137 -0.90 -3.04 -6.27
CA VAL A 137 -0.63 -2.62 -4.91
C VAL A 137 -0.46 -3.85 -4.03
N VAL A 138 0.59 -3.85 -3.19
CA VAL A 138 0.94 -4.98 -2.34
C VAL A 138 1.05 -4.51 -0.89
N HIS A 139 0.33 -5.17 0.01
CA HIS A 139 0.47 -5.03 1.45
C HIS A 139 1.49 -6.06 1.95
N ALA A 140 2.72 -5.62 2.19
CA ALA A 140 3.81 -6.47 2.64
C ALA A 140 4.11 -6.27 4.13
N GLY A 141 3.26 -6.82 5.00
CA GLY A 141 3.59 -7.02 6.41
C GLY A 141 4.67 -8.10 6.56
N TRP A 142 5.23 -8.32 7.76
CA TRP A 142 6.32 -9.26 7.94
C TRP A 142 5.99 -10.70 7.46
N LYS A 143 4.75 -11.19 7.73
CA LYS A 143 4.32 -12.52 7.26
C LYS A 143 4.24 -12.58 5.73
N SER A 144 3.61 -11.57 5.11
CA SER A 144 3.48 -11.49 3.66
C SER A 144 4.84 -11.32 2.98
N THR A 145 5.77 -10.58 3.60
CA THR A 145 7.16 -10.45 3.14
C THR A 145 7.89 -11.78 3.26
N ALA A 146 7.76 -12.48 4.39
CA ALA A 146 8.33 -13.81 4.56
C ALA A 146 7.81 -14.82 3.53
N LEU A 147 6.55 -14.70 3.11
CA LEU A 147 5.93 -15.47 2.03
C LEU A 147 6.28 -14.95 0.62
N GLU A 148 7.12 -13.93 0.52
CA GLU A 148 7.58 -13.31 -0.74
C GLU A 148 6.43 -12.77 -1.63
N ILE A 149 5.39 -12.19 -1.05
CA ILE A 149 4.22 -11.69 -1.80
C ILE A 149 4.61 -10.70 -2.92
N THR A 150 5.61 -9.87 -2.68
CA THR A 150 6.10 -8.89 -3.66
C THR A 150 6.70 -9.61 -4.88
N ALA A 151 7.55 -10.62 -4.67
CA ALA A 151 8.11 -11.44 -5.76
C ALA A 151 7.02 -12.22 -6.50
N LYS A 152 6.07 -12.84 -5.77
CA LYS A 152 4.92 -13.54 -6.35
C LYS A 152 4.06 -12.62 -7.21
N THR A 153 3.90 -11.36 -6.81
CA THR A 153 3.16 -10.37 -7.60
C THR A 153 3.89 -10.05 -8.90
N VAL A 154 5.21 -9.84 -8.88
CA VAL A 154 6.01 -9.65 -10.10
C VAL A 154 5.92 -10.86 -11.03
N GLN A 155 6.07 -12.07 -10.49
CA GLN A 155 5.94 -13.33 -11.27
C GLN A 155 4.56 -13.46 -11.91
N LEU A 156 3.49 -13.02 -11.21
CA LEU A 156 2.13 -12.99 -11.76
C LEU A 156 2.04 -11.99 -12.92
N LEU A 157 2.64 -10.79 -12.80
CA LEU A 157 2.69 -9.82 -13.90
C LEU A 157 3.39 -10.40 -15.12
N GLN A 158 4.54 -11.05 -14.95
CA GLN A 158 5.27 -11.74 -16.02
C GLN A 158 4.41 -12.83 -16.68
N LYS A 159 3.86 -13.74 -15.88
CA LYS A 159 3.10 -14.91 -16.37
C LYS A 159 1.79 -14.53 -17.06
N LYS A 160 1.05 -13.58 -16.48
CA LYS A 160 -0.33 -13.27 -16.92
C LYS A 160 -0.39 -12.18 -17.99
N TYR A 161 0.50 -11.19 -17.90
CA TYR A 161 0.46 -10.01 -18.77
C TYR A 161 1.66 -9.95 -19.72
N GLY A 162 2.64 -10.86 -19.58
CA GLY A 162 3.87 -10.85 -20.36
C GLY A 162 4.73 -9.64 -20.03
N SER A 163 4.66 -9.15 -18.78
CA SER A 163 5.47 -8.03 -18.31
C SER A 163 6.95 -8.37 -18.30
N SER A 164 7.78 -7.51 -18.85
CA SER A 164 9.24 -7.61 -18.69
C SER A 164 9.65 -6.93 -17.38
N PRO A 165 10.51 -7.54 -16.56
CA PRO A 165 11.05 -6.86 -15.38
C PRO A 165 11.72 -5.52 -15.69
N LEU A 166 12.27 -5.36 -16.89
CA LEU A 166 12.90 -4.12 -17.36
C LEU A 166 11.88 -2.98 -17.55
N ASP A 167 10.61 -3.31 -17.75
CA ASP A 167 9.53 -2.37 -17.96
C ASP A 167 8.72 -2.09 -16.68
N ILE A 168 9.00 -2.85 -15.60
CA ILE A 168 8.35 -2.64 -14.31
C ILE A 168 9.10 -1.57 -13.51
N LEU A 169 8.33 -0.58 -13.06
CA LEU A 169 8.75 0.40 -12.06
C LEU A 169 8.13 0.02 -10.72
N ALA A 170 8.87 0.19 -9.63
CA ALA A 170 8.44 -0.15 -8.28
C ALA A 170 8.69 0.99 -7.29
N ALA A 171 7.73 1.23 -6.39
CA ALA A 171 7.92 2.12 -5.24
C ALA A 171 7.59 1.36 -3.95
N VAL A 172 8.55 1.33 -3.04
CA VAL A 172 8.40 0.82 -1.67
C VAL A 172 8.14 2.01 -0.77
N GLY A 173 6.89 2.16 -0.31
CA GLY A 173 6.43 3.37 0.36
C GLY A 173 6.78 3.46 1.85
N PRO A 174 6.36 4.57 2.51
CA PRO A 174 6.59 4.77 3.94
C PRO A 174 6.06 3.61 4.78
N SER A 175 6.91 3.10 5.66
CA SER A 175 6.63 1.93 6.50
C SER A 175 7.52 1.94 7.73
N ILE A 176 7.39 0.97 8.63
CA ILE A 176 8.31 0.86 9.75
C ILE A 176 9.72 0.53 9.23
N GLY A 177 10.70 1.34 9.59
CA GLY A 177 12.10 1.12 9.23
C GLY A 177 12.82 0.19 10.20
N GLN A 178 13.99 -0.29 9.79
CA GLN A 178 14.90 -1.09 10.62
C GLN A 178 15.12 -0.46 12.00
N CYS A 179 15.22 0.86 12.10
CA CYS A 179 15.45 1.58 13.35
C CYS A 179 14.42 1.32 14.46
N CYS A 180 13.20 0.89 14.08
CA CYS A 180 12.07 0.68 15.00
C CYS A 180 11.51 -0.74 14.98
N PHE A 181 11.93 -1.58 14.02
CA PHE A 181 11.33 -2.90 13.87
C PHE A 181 12.17 -4.01 14.47
N GLU A 182 12.24 -4.00 15.82
CA GLU A 182 12.78 -5.13 16.58
C GLU A 182 11.75 -6.28 16.61
N VAL A 183 12.20 -7.49 16.28
CA VAL A 183 11.42 -8.72 16.24
C VAL A 183 12.08 -9.80 17.11
N ASP A 184 11.32 -10.83 17.45
CA ASP A 184 11.78 -12.02 18.17
C ASP A 184 12.29 -13.12 17.22
N ASP A 185 12.93 -14.15 17.79
CA ASP A 185 13.42 -15.29 17.05
C ASP A 185 12.35 -15.97 16.17
N PRO A 186 11.10 -16.23 16.65
CA PRO A 186 10.08 -16.84 15.80
C PRO A 186 9.76 -16.04 14.54
N THR A 187 9.79 -14.70 14.62
CA THR A 187 9.60 -13.84 13.46
C THR A 187 10.83 -13.85 12.56
N ALA A 188 12.05 -13.76 13.14
CA ALA A 188 13.30 -13.78 12.39
C ALA A 188 13.53 -15.11 11.67
N GLN A 189 13.11 -16.23 12.26
CA GLN A 189 13.22 -17.58 11.70
C GLN A 189 12.62 -17.68 10.28
N ALA A 190 11.53 -16.95 10.01
CA ALA A 190 10.88 -16.94 8.71
C ALA A 190 11.75 -16.31 7.59
N PHE A 191 12.85 -15.65 7.95
CA PHE A 191 13.74 -14.96 7.02
C PHE A 191 15.13 -15.60 6.92
N PHE A 192 15.53 -16.50 7.81
CA PHE A 192 16.89 -17.06 7.83
C PHE A 192 17.29 -17.81 6.55
N GLU A 193 16.34 -18.41 5.88
CA GLU A 193 16.60 -19.15 4.63
C GLU A 193 16.40 -18.30 3.36
N GLN A 194 15.99 -17.04 3.52
CA GLN A 194 15.82 -16.15 2.37
C GLN A 194 17.17 -15.71 1.79
N LYS A 195 17.22 -15.60 0.47
CA LYS A 195 18.41 -15.14 -0.22
C LYS A 195 18.79 -13.71 0.18
N ASN A 196 20.05 -13.49 0.52
CA ASN A 196 20.60 -12.19 0.95
C ASN A 196 19.94 -11.66 2.25
N ASN A 197 19.58 -12.53 3.17
CA ASN A 197 18.95 -12.15 4.44
C ASN A 197 19.85 -11.24 5.28
N GLU A 198 21.17 -11.35 5.17
CA GLU A 198 22.16 -10.50 5.81
C GLU A 198 22.05 -9.02 5.46
N ALA A 199 21.34 -8.68 4.37
CA ALA A 199 21.12 -7.31 3.95
C ALA A 199 19.93 -6.65 4.67
N PHE A 200 19.06 -7.41 5.34
CA PHE A 200 17.83 -6.89 5.95
C PHE A 200 17.49 -7.49 7.33
N LEU A 201 18.24 -8.48 7.80
CA LEU A 201 18.06 -9.09 9.13
C LEU A 201 19.35 -8.99 9.91
N PHE A 202 19.33 -8.25 11.02
CA PHE A 202 20.50 -7.92 11.83
C PHE A 202 20.29 -8.34 13.28
N PRO A 203 21.33 -8.77 14.00
CA PRO A 203 21.23 -9.02 15.44
C PRO A 203 20.70 -7.77 16.18
N GLY A 204 19.75 -7.96 17.09
CA GLY A 204 19.28 -6.92 17.99
C GLY A 204 20.25 -6.69 19.17
N ALA A 205 20.00 -5.64 19.95
CA ALA A 205 20.81 -5.33 21.13
C ALA A 205 20.58 -6.31 22.30
N ARG A 206 19.46 -7.03 22.31
CA ARG A 206 19.08 -7.99 23.35
C ARG A 206 19.20 -9.42 22.83
N PRO A 207 19.51 -10.43 23.66
CA PRO A 207 19.47 -11.83 23.26
C PRO A 207 18.11 -12.20 22.62
N ASN A 208 18.13 -13.03 21.58
CA ASN A 208 16.95 -13.51 20.86
C ASN A 208 16.08 -12.40 20.26
N LYS A 209 16.68 -11.24 19.95
CA LYS A 209 16.05 -10.12 19.25
C LYS A 209 16.82 -9.77 17.98
N TRP A 210 16.08 -9.31 16.99
CA TRP A 210 16.59 -8.98 15.67
C TRP A 210 16.01 -7.65 15.20
N MET A 211 16.78 -6.90 14.44
CA MET A 211 16.30 -5.73 13.72
C MET A 211 16.01 -6.15 12.27
N LEU A 212 14.75 -6.01 11.85
CA LEU A 212 14.30 -6.42 10.51
C LEU A 212 14.01 -5.19 9.65
N ASP A 213 14.66 -5.12 8.49
CA ASP A 213 14.42 -4.11 7.47
C ASP A 213 13.44 -4.65 6.41
N LEU A 214 12.14 -4.45 6.64
CA LEU A 214 11.10 -4.89 5.70
C LEU A 214 11.16 -4.17 4.35
N PRO A 215 11.38 -2.84 4.27
CA PRO A 215 11.62 -2.14 3.02
C PRO A 215 12.74 -2.79 2.19
N GLU A 216 13.90 -3.03 2.79
CA GLU A 216 15.04 -3.64 2.11
C GLU A 216 14.74 -5.09 1.68
N ALA A 217 14.07 -5.89 2.53
CA ALA A 217 13.65 -7.25 2.16
C ALA A 217 12.78 -7.24 0.88
N ASN A 218 11.78 -6.35 0.82
CA ASN A 218 10.93 -6.22 -0.37
C ASN A 218 11.72 -5.68 -1.58
N ARG A 219 12.66 -4.75 -1.38
CA ARG A 219 13.56 -4.30 -2.46
C ARG A 219 14.37 -5.46 -3.04
N ARG A 220 14.91 -6.34 -2.18
CA ARG A 220 15.65 -7.54 -2.62
C ARG A 220 14.76 -8.52 -3.37
N HIS A 221 13.52 -8.73 -2.93
CA HIS A 221 12.56 -9.55 -3.67
C HIS A 221 12.31 -9.02 -5.09
N LEU A 222 12.18 -7.69 -5.25
CA LEU A 222 12.02 -7.05 -6.57
C LEU A 222 13.26 -7.28 -7.45
N MET A 223 14.45 -7.05 -6.91
CA MET A 223 15.72 -7.24 -7.64
C MET A 223 15.93 -8.71 -8.02
N ASN A 224 15.62 -9.64 -7.14
CA ASN A 224 15.71 -11.07 -7.40
C ASN A 224 14.75 -11.54 -8.53
N CYS A 225 13.67 -10.79 -8.79
CA CYS A 225 12.79 -10.99 -9.95
C CYS A 225 13.30 -10.34 -11.24
N GLY A 226 14.47 -9.69 -11.21
CA GLY A 226 15.11 -9.08 -12.38
C GLY A 226 14.71 -7.62 -12.63
N ILE A 227 14.00 -6.98 -11.70
CA ILE A 227 13.73 -5.53 -11.81
C ILE A 227 15.05 -4.79 -11.54
N PRO A 228 15.50 -3.91 -12.47
CA PRO A 228 16.70 -3.12 -12.26
C PRO A 228 16.59 -2.24 -11.01
N GLU A 229 17.69 -2.06 -10.28
CA GLU A 229 17.72 -1.20 -9.10
C GLU A 229 17.29 0.24 -9.42
N ALA A 230 17.66 0.76 -10.58
CA ALA A 230 17.25 2.09 -11.06
C ALA A 230 15.73 2.23 -11.28
N ASN A 231 15.00 1.12 -11.37
CA ASN A 231 13.54 1.08 -11.48
C ASN A 231 12.83 0.93 -10.12
N ILE A 232 13.57 0.96 -9.01
CA ILE A 232 13.03 0.79 -7.67
C ILE A 232 13.31 2.05 -6.85
N ASP A 233 12.27 2.68 -6.34
CA ASP A 233 12.37 3.81 -5.39
C ASP A 233 11.91 3.34 -4.01
N VAL A 234 12.72 3.55 -2.99
CA VAL A 234 12.45 3.15 -1.60
C VAL A 234 12.35 4.40 -0.74
N SER A 235 11.26 4.50 0.04
CA SER A 235 11.09 5.59 0.99
C SER A 235 12.02 5.42 2.18
N ASP A 236 12.64 6.50 2.61
CA ASP A 236 13.45 6.62 3.84
C ASP A 236 12.61 6.96 5.08
N LEU A 237 11.29 7.09 4.93
CA LEU A 237 10.37 7.51 5.99
C LEU A 237 9.93 6.33 6.86
N CYS A 238 10.40 6.30 8.11
CA CYS A 238 9.93 5.36 9.11
C CYS A 238 8.63 5.86 9.77
N THR A 239 7.54 5.09 9.65
CA THR A 239 6.23 5.44 10.21
C THR A 239 6.24 5.54 11.73
N SER A 240 7.02 4.71 12.42
CA SER A 240 7.17 4.73 13.88
C SER A 240 7.98 5.92 14.37
N CYS A 241 8.99 6.40 13.62
CA CYS A 241 9.73 7.62 13.93
C CYS A 241 8.93 8.89 13.61
N ARG A 242 8.05 8.82 12.60
CA ARG A 242 7.29 9.96 12.06
C ARG A 242 5.81 9.82 12.34
N GLN A 243 5.44 9.60 13.61
CA GLN A 243 4.05 9.55 14.05
C GLN A 243 3.29 10.87 13.87
N ASP A 244 4.03 11.97 13.67
CA ASP A 244 3.49 13.26 13.24
C ASP A 244 2.89 13.20 11.83
N LEU A 245 3.34 12.27 10.98
CA LEU A 245 2.90 12.10 9.59
C LEU A 245 2.13 10.81 9.35
N PHE A 246 2.37 9.76 10.12
CA PHE A 246 1.85 8.42 9.84
C PHE A 246 1.21 7.78 11.07
N PHE A 247 0.19 6.97 10.85
CA PHE A 247 -0.23 5.98 11.84
C PHE A 247 0.84 4.90 11.96
N SER A 248 1.16 4.52 13.18
CA SER A 248 2.12 3.44 13.47
C SER A 248 1.57 2.54 14.57
N HIS A 249 1.35 1.28 14.26
CA HIS A 249 0.91 0.27 15.23
C HIS A 249 1.98 0.04 16.31
N ARG A 250 3.25 -0.02 15.91
CA ARG A 250 4.38 -0.17 16.82
C ARG A 250 4.56 1.06 17.71
N GLY A 251 4.53 2.25 17.11
CA GLY A 251 4.78 3.50 17.83
C GLY A 251 3.67 3.88 18.80
N SER A 252 2.41 3.51 18.51
CA SER A 252 1.24 3.79 19.36
C SER A 252 0.96 2.71 20.42
N GLY A 253 1.69 1.59 20.41
CA GLY A 253 1.39 0.47 21.32
C GLY A 253 0.16 -0.35 20.92
N GLY A 254 -0.26 -0.28 19.64
CA GLY A 254 -1.30 -1.14 19.08
C GLY A 254 -2.62 -0.45 18.72
N ILE A 255 -2.97 0.67 19.38
CA ILE A 255 -4.21 1.41 19.10
C ILE A 255 -3.88 2.59 18.19
N THR A 256 -4.36 2.54 16.94
CA THR A 256 -4.09 3.59 15.95
C THR A 256 -4.97 3.40 14.71
N GLY A 257 -5.10 4.46 13.91
CA GLY A 257 -5.77 4.39 12.61
C GLY A 257 -4.96 3.67 11.53
N ARG A 258 -5.46 3.74 10.30
CA ARG A 258 -4.78 3.26 9.09
C ARG A 258 -4.77 4.36 8.05
N GLN A 259 -3.62 4.59 7.42
CA GLN A 259 -3.54 5.37 6.19
C GLN A 259 -3.85 4.49 4.97
N VAL A 260 -4.42 5.12 3.94
CA VAL A 260 -4.60 4.48 2.63
C VAL A 260 -3.42 4.78 1.72
N ASN A 261 -3.05 3.76 0.94
CA ASN A 261 -2.12 3.90 -0.18
C ASN A 261 -2.84 3.34 -1.41
N PHE A 262 -2.90 4.07 -2.50
CA PHE A 262 -3.66 3.66 -3.68
C PHE A 262 -3.03 4.05 -5.00
N MET A 263 -3.40 3.30 -6.03
CA MET A 263 -3.08 3.57 -7.44
C MET A 263 -4.31 3.47 -8.30
N MET A 264 -4.36 4.27 -9.37
CA MET A 264 -5.42 4.24 -10.36
C MET A 264 -4.87 4.52 -11.76
N ILE A 265 -5.28 3.74 -12.75
CA ILE A 265 -5.08 4.08 -14.18
C ILE A 265 -6.16 5.09 -14.56
N LYS A 266 -5.74 6.26 -15.07
CA LYS A 266 -6.64 7.28 -15.57
C LYS A 266 -7.31 6.80 -16.85
N GLY A 267 -8.62 6.93 -16.94
CA GLY A 267 -9.39 6.68 -18.17
C GLY A 267 -9.63 7.94 -18.98
N ASP A 268 -10.00 7.78 -20.23
CA ASP A 268 -10.28 8.89 -21.16
C ASP A 268 -11.58 9.64 -20.81
N ALA A 269 -12.51 9.01 -20.07
CA ALA A 269 -13.72 9.64 -19.58
C ALA A 269 -13.53 10.18 -18.15
N PRO A 270 -14.02 11.41 -17.86
CA PRO A 270 -13.98 11.91 -16.49
C PRO A 270 -14.79 10.98 -15.58
N CYS A 271 -14.26 10.62 -14.41
CA CYS A 271 -15.03 9.99 -13.37
C CYS A 271 -16.25 10.85 -13.05
N ARG A 272 -17.46 10.28 -13.02
CA ARG A 272 -18.64 10.98 -12.48
C ARG A 272 -18.37 11.25 -11.00
N VAL A 273 -18.17 12.50 -10.65
CA VAL A 273 -18.16 12.95 -9.24
C VAL A 273 -19.62 13.01 -8.80
N LEU A 274 -20.00 12.22 -7.80
CA LEU A 274 -21.30 12.33 -7.17
C LEU A 274 -21.43 13.74 -6.56
N THR A 275 -22.53 14.43 -6.87
CA THR A 275 -22.89 15.68 -6.19
C THR A 275 -23.58 15.35 -4.86
N VAL A 276 -23.44 16.25 -3.88
CA VAL A 276 -24.12 16.15 -2.59
C VAL A 276 -25.63 16.01 -2.83
N GLY A 277 -26.16 14.80 -2.67
CA GLY A 277 -27.58 14.49 -2.96
C GLY A 277 -27.82 13.08 -3.49
N ASP A 278 -26.79 12.38 -3.94
CA ASP A 278 -26.90 10.99 -4.40
C ASP A 278 -26.85 10.02 -3.21
N GLU A 279 -27.71 9.00 -3.20
CA GLU A 279 -27.75 7.98 -2.14
C GLU A 279 -26.41 7.26 -2.03
N ILE A 280 -25.93 7.07 -0.81
CA ILE A 280 -24.61 6.52 -0.47
C ILE A 280 -24.61 5.01 -0.68
N PRO A 281 -23.79 4.46 -1.60
CA PRO A 281 -23.54 3.02 -1.63
C PRO A 281 -22.74 2.61 -0.37
N SER A 282 -23.13 1.52 0.27
CA SER A 282 -22.43 0.96 1.42
C SER A 282 -21.00 0.59 1.05
N ILE A 283 -20.01 1.25 1.66
CA ILE A 283 -18.60 0.83 1.65
C ILE A 283 -18.50 -0.36 2.60
N GLN A 284 -18.33 -1.56 2.05
CA GLN A 284 -18.09 -2.79 2.81
C GLN A 284 -16.60 -3.01 3.07
#